data_132022667469b0e603d6e0e6b73999fe
#
_entry.id   132022667469b0e603d6e0e6b73999fe
#
_cell.length_a   1.000
_cell.length_b   1.000
_cell.length_c   1.000
_cell.angle_alpha   90.00
_cell.angle_beta   90.00
_cell.angle_gamma   90.00
#
_symmetry.space_group_name_H-M   'P 1'
#
loop_
_entity.id
_entity.type
_entity.pdbx_description
1 polymer ?
#
loop_
_entity_poly.entity_id
_entity_poly.type
_entity_poly.pdbx_seq_one_letter_code
_entity_poly.pdbx_strand_id
1 'polypeptide(L)' 'MFADKIRVLRKEKKLTQAEVAKEVDLSARGYQDLELGAKPRYDALLHIADFYDVSVDWLMGRT' A
#
# COMPACT_ATOMS: atom_id res chain seq x y z
N MET A 1 -7.51 -8.37 3.90
CA MET A 1 -6.15 -8.31 4.46
C MET A 1 -5.40 -7.15 3.83
N PHE A 2 -4.26 -6.78 4.39
CA PHE A 2 -3.51 -5.61 3.93
C PHE A 2 -3.18 -5.67 2.43
N ALA A 3 -2.62 -6.78 1.97
CA ALA A 3 -2.22 -6.90 0.56
C ALA A 3 -3.39 -6.71 -0.38
N ASP A 4 -4.53 -7.29 -0.05
CA ASP A 4 -5.72 -7.17 -0.90
C ASP A 4 -6.25 -5.75 -0.90
N LYS A 5 -6.24 -5.09 0.27
CA LYS A 5 -6.75 -3.73 0.39
C LYS A 5 -5.94 -2.75 -0.45
N ILE A 6 -4.61 -2.83 -0.39
CA ILE A 6 -3.79 -1.89 -1.18
C ILE A 6 -3.92 -2.17 -2.67
N ARG A 7 -4.11 -3.43 -3.05
CA ARG A 7 -4.33 -3.75 -4.47
C ARG A 7 -5.64 -3.15 -4.97
N VAL A 8 -6.71 -3.29 -4.19
CA VAL A 8 -8.01 -2.73 -4.56
C VAL A 8 -7.93 -1.21 -4.68
N LEU A 9 -7.31 -0.57 -3.70
CA LEU A 9 -7.17 0.89 -3.71
C LEU A 9 -6.38 1.36 -4.93
N ARG A 10 -5.30 0.64 -5.27
CA ARG A 10 -4.50 0.98 -6.43
C ARG A 10 -5.32 0.89 -7.72
N LYS A 11 -6.07 -0.19 -7.85
CA LYS A 11 -6.88 -0.39 -9.07
C LYS A 11 -8.01 0.62 -9.18
N GLU A 12 -8.57 1.04 -8.07
CA GLU A 12 -9.60 2.09 -8.08
C GLU A 12 -9.03 3.41 -8.62
N LYS A 13 -7.76 3.69 -8.35
CA LYS A 13 -7.11 4.89 -8.87
C LYS A 13 -6.51 4.66 -10.26
N LYS A 14 -6.62 3.44 -10.79
CA LYS A 14 -6.09 3.09 -12.11
C LYS A 14 -4.59 3.33 -12.24
N LEU A 15 -3.86 3.00 -11.18
CA LEU A 15 -2.41 3.19 -11.13
C LEU A 15 -1.68 1.87 -11.29
N THR A 16 -0.46 1.93 -11.82
CA THR A 16 0.41 0.77 -11.85
C THR A 16 1.12 0.63 -10.50
N GLN A 17 1.69 -0.56 -10.26
CA GLN A 17 2.47 -0.78 -9.05
C GLN A 17 3.67 0.17 -8.98
N ALA A 18 4.33 0.42 -10.11
CA ALA A 18 5.47 1.32 -10.15
C ALA A 18 5.08 2.75 -9.82
N GLU A 19 3.91 3.19 -10.28
CA GLU A 19 3.43 4.53 -9.99
C GLU A 19 3.15 4.73 -8.51
N VAL A 20 2.49 3.75 -7.88
CA VAL A 20 2.22 3.83 -6.45
C VAL A 20 3.52 3.76 -5.65
N ALA A 21 4.43 2.86 -6.03
CA ALA A 21 5.71 2.72 -5.34
C ALA A 21 6.45 4.06 -5.28
N LYS A 22 6.46 4.78 -6.38
CA LYS A 22 7.11 6.08 -6.44
C LYS A 22 6.45 7.08 -5.48
N GLU A 23 5.12 7.07 -5.40
CA GLU A 23 4.38 8.00 -4.55
C GLU A 23 4.57 7.70 -3.07
N VAL A 24 4.78 6.44 -2.71
CA VAL A 24 4.93 6.06 -1.31
C VAL A 24 6.39 5.81 -0.93
N ASP A 25 7.31 6.26 -1.78
CA ASP A 25 8.75 6.22 -1.51
C ASP A 25 9.29 4.81 -1.34
N LEU A 26 8.83 3.90 -2.18
CA LEU A 26 9.30 2.52 -2.22
C LEU A 26 9.81 2.18 -3.60
N SER A 27 10.67 1.16 -3.69
CA SER A 27 11.03 0.60 -4.97
C SER A 27 9.82 -0.14 -5.55
N ALA A 28 9.78 -0.29 -6.87
CA ALA A 28 8.69 -1.03 -7.51
C ALA A 28 8.63 -2.47 -6.96
N ARG A 29 9.78 -3.10 -6.76
CA ARG A 29 9.85 -4.46 -6.22
C ARG A 29 9.35 -4.50 -4.78
N GLY A 30 9.75 -3.51 -3.97
CA GLY A 30 9.31 -3.45 -2.58
C GLY A 30 7.81 -3.31 -2.46
N TYR A 31 7.21 -2.44 -3.26
CA TYR A 31 5.77 -2.29 -3.25
C TYR A 31 5.08 -3.57 -3.75
N GLN A 32 5.61 -4.16 -4.84
CA GLN A 32 5.05 -5.40 -5.38
C GLN A 32 5.02 -6.49 -4.31
N ASP A 33 6.09 -6.61 -3.54
CA ASP A 33 6.16 -7.61 -2.47
C ASP A 33 5.04 -7.41 -1.45
N LEU A 34 4.67 -6.16 -1.15
CA LEU A 34 3.57 -5.89 -0.23
C LEU A 34 2.24 -6.41 -0.79
N GLU A 35 2.02 -6.28 -2.09
CA GLU A 35 0.81 -6.83 -2.71
C GLU A 35 0.82 -8.36 -2.77
N LEU A 36 2.00 -8.96 -2.64
CA LEU A 36 2.14 -10.40 -2.59
C LEU A 36 2.08 -10.98 -1.18
N GLY A 37 1.92 -10.10 -0.18
CA GLY A 37 1.73 -10.54 1.19
C GLY A 37 2.85 -10.24 2.16
N ALA A 38 3.91 -9.55 1.72
CA ALA A 38 4.99 -9.15 2.62
C ALA A 38 4.46 -8.16 3.66
N LYS A 39 5.05 -8.18 4.85
CA LYS A 39 4.66 -7.26 5.91
C LYS A 39 5.28 -5.89 5.66
N PRO A 40 4.50 -4.81 5.74
CA PRO A 40 5.05 -3.47 5.55
C PRO A 40 5.82 -3.01 6.78
N ARG A 41 6.88 -2.22 6.54
CA ARG A 41 7.51 -1.49 7.61
C ARG A 41 6.60 -0.35 8.04
N TYR A 42 6.81 0.14 9.25
CA TYR A 42 5.94 1.18 9.80
C TYR A 42 5.91 2.44 8.93
N ASP A 43 7.08 2.89 8.48
CA ASP A 43 7.17 4.09 7.63
C ASP A 43 6.46 3.88 6.29
N ALA A 44 6.64 2.72 5.67
CA ALA A 44 5.94 2.40 4.43
C ALA A 44 4.43 2.39 4.64
N LEU A 45 3.99 1.83 5.76
CA LEU A 45 2.57 1.76 6.09
C LEU A 45 1.98 3.17 6.23
N LEU A 46 2.69 4.08 6.88
CA LEU A 46 2.23 5.46 7.02
C LEU A 46 2.13 6.15 5.67
N HIS A 47 3.13 5.98 4.81
CA HIS A 47 3.11 6.59 3.48
C HIS A 47 1.94 6.07 2.64
N ILE A 48 1.67 4.78 2.71
CA ILE A 48 0.57 4.17 1.98
C ILE A 48 -0.77 4.69 2.50
N ALA A 49 -0.92 4.77 3.82
CA ALA A 49 -2.15 5.28 4.43
C ALA A 49 -2.40 6.72 4.00
N ASP A 50 -1.36 7.55 4.02
CA ASP A 50 -1.47 8.95 3.59
C ASP A 50 -1.84 9.04 2.11
N PHE A 51 -1.18 8.26 1.27
CA PHE A 51 -1.41 8.32 -0.17
C PHE A 51 -2.85 7.96 -0.53
N TYR A 52 -3.39 6.94 0.11
CA TYR A 52 -4.77 6.50 -0.16
C TYR A 52 -5.80 7.20 0.72
N ASP A 53 -5.36 8.05 1.64
CA ASP A 53 -6.23 8.78 2.56
C ASP A 53 -7.12 7.82 3.37
N VAL A 54 -6.50 6.81 3.94
CA VAL A 54 -7.17 5.82 4.80
C VAL A 54 -6.39 5.68 6.09
N SER A 55 -7.03 5.13 7.12
CA SER A 55 -6.35 4.93 8.40
C SER A 55 -5.46 3.69 8.35
N VAL A 56 -4.39 3.73 9.14
CA VAL A 56 -3.53 2.57 9.31
C VAL A 56 -4.33 1.41 9.91
N ASP A 57 -5.21 1.70 10.86
CA ASP A 57 -6.03 0.66 11.50
C ASP A 57 -6.90 -0.06 10.48
N TRP A 58 -7.52 0.70 9.56
CA TRP A 58 -8.33 0.09 8.51
C TRP A 58 -7.49 -0.80 7.61
N LEU A 59 -6.30 -0.30 7.20
CA LEU A 59 -5.40 -1.08 6.35
C LEU A 59 -5.00 -2.39 6.99
N MET A 60 -4.75 -2.38 8.28
CA MET A 60 -4.29 -3.56 8.99
C MET A 60 -5.44 -4.42 9.52
N GLY A 61 -6.68 -4.01 9.30
CA GLY A 61 -7.83 -4.79 9.73
C GLY A 61 -8.05 -4.80 11.23
N ARG A 62 -7.70 -3.72 11.92
CA ARG A 62 -7.77 -3.65 13.38
C ARG A 62 -9.00 -2.92 13.91
N THR A 63 -9.84 -2.44 13.02
CA THR A 63 -11.07 -1.74 13.43
C THR A 63 -12.28 -2.60 13.21
#